data_cbf7899bdc31e57217ced96cf568f283
#
_entry.id   cbf7899bdc31e57217ced96cf568f283
#
_cell.length_a   1.000
_cell.length_b   1.000
_cell.length_c   1.000
_cell.angle_alpha   90.00
_cell.angle_beta   90.00
_cell.angle_gamma   90.00
#
_symmetry.space_group_name_H-M   'P 1'
#
loop_
_entity.id
_entity.type
_entity.pdbx_description
1 polymer ?
#
loop_
_entity_poly.entity_id
_entity_poly.type
_entity_poly.pdbx_seq_one_letter_code
_entity_poly.pdbx_strand_id
1 'polypeptide(L)'
;MKKNIFLILLVAGSFYSFAQEITGTTRTSDKYSEAIREINKGYFENDFSAFNEFISDDATLSINGENFNKSQVREGFSMHHKLYNNINMPMNFIETTFYDENNNNQVWSHLWGWWKGTSKRTGETDTPNPVNVSFKWVDGKIVSASWIFDPTRLNKEIAASQK
;
A
#
# COMPACT_ATOMS: atom_id res chain seq x y z
N MET A 1 3.94 3.05 -60.12
CA MET A 1 4.89 3.52 -59.11
C MET A 1 4.26 4.16 -57.84
N LYS A 2 3.12 4.88 -57.92
CA LYS A 2 2.49 5.53 -56.76
C LYS A 2 1.92 4.55 -55.67
N LYS A 3 1.47 3.33 -56.03
CA LYS A 3 0.92 2.34 -55.10
C LYS A 3 1.98 1.72 -54.18
N ASN A 4 3.23 1.60 -54.65
CA ASN A 4 4.28 0.98 -53.85
C ASN A 4 4.88 1.93 -52.78
N ILE A 5 4.80 3.26 -53.02
CA ILE A 5 5.25 4.27 -52.05
C ILE A 5 4.30 4.30 -50.83
N PHE A 6 3.02 4.08 -51.04
CA PHE A 6 2.02 4.05 -49.95
C PHE A 6 2.21 2.84 -49.03
N LEU A 7 2.58 1.69 -49.60
CA LEU A 7 2.84 0.47 -48.85
C LEU A 7 4.12 0.60 -48.00
N ILE A 8 5.17 1.24 -48.50
CA ILE A 8 6.41 1.49 -47.77
C ILE A 8 6.19 2.44 -46.59
N LEU A 9 5.36 3.47 -46.75
CA LEU A 9 4.99 4.39 -45.66
C LEU A 9 4.15 3.71 -44.57
N LEU A 10 3.29 2.76 -44.95
CA LEU A 10 2.49 2.00 -43.98
C LEU A 10 3.35 1.02 -43.14
N VAL A 11 4.35 0.40 -43.77
CA VAL A 11 5.31 -0.51 -43.09
C VAL A 11 6.27 0.29 -42.21
N ALA A 12 6.74 1.47 -42.65
CA ALA A 12 7.60 2.34 -41.85
C ALA A 12 6.89 2.89 -40.59
N GLY A 13 5.57 3.14 -40.66
CA GLY A 13 4.76 3.61 -39.55
C GLY A 13 4.54 2.57 -38.45
N SER A 14 4.65 1.27 -38.76
CA SER A 14 4.43 0.19 -37.77
C SER A 14 5.61 -0.08 -36.84
N PHE A 15 6.76 0.52 -37.06
CA PHE A 15 7.94 0.36 -36.21
C PHE A 15 8.03 1.40 -35.08
N TYR A 16 7.12 2.35 -34.98
CA TYR A 16 7.09 3.36 -33.90
C TYR A 16 6.05 3.03 -32.81
N SER A 17 5.71 1.76 -32.61
CA SER A 17 5.05 1.36 -31.38
C SER A 17 6.11 1.29 -30.28
N PHE A 18 6.49 2.43 -29.74
CA PHE A 18 7.19 2.46 -28.46
C PHE A 18 6.19 2.02 -27.40
N ALA A 19 6.23 0.75 -27.03
CA ALA A 19 5.69 0.37 -25.72
C ALA A 19 6.43 1.25 -24.70
N GLN A 20 5.72 2.11 -23.99
CA GLN A 20 6.31 2.91 -22.93
C GLN A 20 6.82 1.95 -21.86
N GLU A 21 8.11 1.74 -21.82
CA GLU A 21 8.72 0.92 -20.79
C GLU A 21 8.63 1.65 -19.45
N ILE A 22 8.13 0.96 -18.43
CA ILE A 22 8.12 1.48 -17.07
C ILE A 22 9.49 1.16 -16.48
N THR A 23 10.31 2.18 -16.27
CA THR A 23 11.67 2.05 -15.75
C THR A 23 11.82 2.78 -14.43
N GLY A 24 12.78 2.32 -13.61
CA GLY A 24 13.05 2.86 -12.30
C GLY A 24 14.04 2.01 -11.52
N THR A 25 14.31 2.39 -10.29
CA THR A 25 15.19 1.66 -9.37
C THR A 25 14.40 1.28 -8.13
N THR A 26 14.39 0.00 -7.77
CA THR A 26 13.77 -0.50 -6.54
C THR A 26 14.82 -0.67 -5.45
N ARG A 27 14.52 -0.22 -4.24
CA ARG A 27 15.36 -0.31 -3.04
C ARG A 27 14.56 -0.82 -1.85
N THR A 28 15.26 -1.45 -0.90
CA THR A 28 14.67 -1.98 0.35
C THR A 28 15.23 -1.30 1.60
N SER A 29 16.23 -0.44 1.43
CA SER A 29 16.92 0.29 2.51
C SER A 29 17.11 1.76 2.13
N ASP A 30 16.03 2.49 2.07
CA ASP A 30 15.99 3.94 1.77
C ASP A 30 15.04 4.62 2.77
N LYS A 31 15.05 5.95 2.80
CA LYS A 31 14.25 6.72 3.78
C LYS A 31 12.74 6.43 3.73
N TYR A 32 12.19 6.10 2.57
CA TYR A 32 10.76 5.81 2.41
C TYR A 32 10.42 4.41 2.89
N SER A 33 11.25 3.41 2.56
CA SER A 33 11.11 2.05 3.08
C SER A 33 11.25 2.05 4.62
N GLU A 34 12.18 2.84 5.19
CA GLU A 34 12.30 2.98 6.65
C GLU A 34 11.06 3.65 7.27
N ALA A 35 10.52 4.72 6.65
CA ALA A 35 9.29 5.35 7.13
C ALA A 35 8.10 4.36 7.16
N ILE A 36 7.97 3.46 6.16
CA ILE A 36 6.94 2.41 6.19
C ILE A 36 7.20 1.43 7.35
N ARG A 37 8.47 1.09 7.65
CA ARG A 37 8.79 0.24 8.81
C ARG A 37 8.41 0.91 10.13
N GLU A 38 8.65 2.22 10.25
CA GLU A 38 8.25 3.00 11.44
C GLU A 38 6.74 3.06 11.60
N ILE A 39 6.00 3.32 10.52
CA ILE A 39 4.52 3.28 10.54
C ILE A 39 4.02 1.89 10.99
N ASN A 40 4.60 0.83 10.45
CA ASN A 40 4.23 -0.54 10.76
C ASN A 40 4.53 -0.90 12.22
N LYS A 41 5.73 -0.52 12.70
CA LYS A 41 6.12 -0.70 14.10
C LYS A 41 5.15 0.03 15.04
N GLY A 42 4.88 1.30 14.76
CA GLY A 42 3.92 2.10 15.54
C GLY A 42 2.54 1.46 15.55
N TYR A 43 2.05 0.96 14.40
CA TYR A 43 0.80 0.22 14.35
C TYR A 43 0.80 -0.99 15.29
N PHE A 44 1.86 -1.80 15.35
CA PHE A 44 1.94 -2.95 16.27
C PHE A 44 1.95 -2.55 17.73
N GLU A 45 2.51 -1.39 18.05
CA GLU A 45 2.62 -0.83 19.41
C GLU A 45 1.40 0.04 19.78
N ASN A 46 0.42 0.21 18.89
CA ASN A 46 -0.72 1.14 19.02
C ASN A 46 -0.26 2.61 19.17
N ASP A 47 0.87 2.95 18.57
CA ASP A 47 1.42 4.30 18.45
C ASP A 47 1.30 4.79 17.01
N PHE A 48 0.49 5.81 16.79
CA PHE A 48 0.26 6.36 15.46
C PHE A 48 1.07 7.62 15.17
N SER A 49 2.16 7.89 15.91
CA SER A 49 3.01 9.06 15.71
C SER A 49 3.60 9.09 14.31
N ALA A 50 4.25 8.00 13.86
CA ALA A 50 4.80 7.89 12.51
C ALA A 50 3.70 7.94 11.42
N PHE A 51 2.55 7.31 11.65
CA PHE A 51 1.39 7.41 10.76
C PHE A 51 0.96 8.88 10.58
N ASN A 52 0.85 9.63 11.67
CA ASN A 52 0.47 11.04 11.64
C ASN A 52 1.54 11.91 10.97
N GLU A 53 2.82 11.57 11.18
CA GLU A 53 3.95 12.29 10.59
C GLU A 53 4.03 12.09 9.08
N PHE A 54 4.02 10.84 8.60
CA PHE A 54 4.31 10.56 7.20
C PHE A 54 3.09 10.67 6.27
N ILE A 55 1.86 10.43 6.75
CA ILE A 55 0.66 10.55 5.91
C ILE A 55 0.19 12.00 5.87
N SER A 56 -0.03 12.54 4.66
CA SER A 56 -0.60 13.88 4.47
C SER A 56 -2.03 13.96 5.02
N ASP A 57 -2.44 15.12 5.52
CA ASP A 57 -3.80 15.31 6.06
C ASP A 57 -4.88 15.22 4.97
N ASP A 58 -4.51 15.54 3.73
CA ASP A 58 -5.35 15.47 2.53
C ASP A 58 -5.12 14.20 1.69
N ALA A 59 -4.40 13.20 2.24
CA ALA A 59 -4.12 11.96 1.54
C ALA A 59 -5.40 11.22 1.13
N THR A 60 -5.39 10.66 -0.08
CA THR A 60 -6.42 9.73 -0.54
C THR A 60 -6.07 8.32 -0.04
N LEU A 61 -6.85 7.81 0.91
CA LEU A 61 -6.61 6.50 1.52
C LEU A 61 -7.74 5.54 1.15
N SER A 62 -7.40 4.35 0.70
CA SER A 62 -8.35 3.33 0.29
C SER A 62 -8.12 2.01 1.04
N ILE A 63 -9.19 1.39 1.50
CA ILE A 63 -9.17 0.06 2.11
C ILE A 63 -10.14 -0.82 1.33
N ASN A 64 -9.62 -1.84 0.65
CA ASN A 64 -10.40 -2.76 -0.20
C ASN A 64 -11.31 -2.03 -1.22
N GLY A 65 -10.83 -0.89 -1.75
CA GLY A 65 -11.55 -0.09 -2.75
C GLY A 65 -12.46 1.00 -2.19
N GLU A 66 -12.68 1.06 -0.88
CA GLU A 66 -13.45 2.12 -0.23
C GLU A 66 -12.51 3.24 0.24
N ASN A 67 -12.91 4.50 0.05
CA ASN A 67 -12.11 5.67 0.42
C ASN A 67 -12.42 6.15 1.84
N PHE A 68 -11.35 6.52 2.55
CA PHE A 68 -11.40 7.03 3.91
C PHE A 68 -10.46 8.24 4.06
N ASN A 69 -10.74 9.11 5.01
CA ASN A 69 -9.79 10.15 5.41
C ASN A 69 -8.77 9.59 6.45
N LYS A 70 -7.72 10.36 6.70
CA LYS A 70 -6.62 9.99 7.62
C LYS A 70 -7.12 9.62 9.02
N SER A 71 -8.08 10.39 9.57
CA SER A 71 -8.63 10.11 10.91
C SER A 71 -9.39 8.78 10.95
N GLN A 72 -10.23 8.52 9.94
CA GLN A 72 -10.99 7.28 9.85
C GLN A 72 -10.09 6.04 9.76
N VAL A 73 -9.02 6.11 8.95
CA VAL A 73 -8.05 5.00 8.84
C VAL A 73 -7.34 4.78 10.18
N ARG A 74 -6.86 5.84 10.81
CA ARG A 74 -6.21 5.75 12.13
C ARG A 74 -7.15 5.15 13.20
N GLU A 75 -8.41 5.58 13.23
CA GLU A 75 -9.43 5.05 14.15
C GLU A 75 -9.73 3.59 13.88
N GLY A 76 -9.83 3.19 12.60
CA GLY A 76 -9.97 1.80 12.19
C GLY A 76 -8.81 0.94 12.68
N PHE A 77 -7.57 1.39 12.49
CA PHE A 77 -6.39 0.67 12.97
C PHE A 77 -6.32 0.61 14.51
N SER A 78 -6.69 1.69 15.20
CA SER A 78 -6.80 1.70 16.66
C SER A 78 -7.86 0.71 17.15
N MET A 79 -8.95 0.50 16.40
CA MET A 79 -9.98 -0.47 16.73
C MET A 79 -9.43 -1.91 16.72
N HIS A 80 -8.47 -2.23 15.85
CA HIS A 80 -7.83 -3.55 15.86
C HIS A 80 -7.25 -3.87 17.24
N HIS A 81 -6.64 -2.89 17.92
CA HIS A 81 -6.09 -3.06 19.27
C HIS A 81 -7.17 -3.19 20.37
N LYS A 82 -8.41 -2.78 20.10
CA LYS A 82 -9.54 -3.07 21.01
C LYS A 82 -10.02 -4.51 20.88
N LEU A 83 -9.92 -5.08 19.68
CA LEU A 83 -10.42 -6.41 19.33
C LEU A 83 -9.38 -7.52 19.47
N TYR A 84 -8.10 -7.19 19.26
CA TYR A 84 -7.00 -8.15 19.19
C TYR A 84 -5.86 -7.80 20.14
N ASN A 85 -5.17 -8.85 20.62
CA ASN A 85 -3.85 -8.80 21.24
C ASN A 85 -2.81 -9.38 20.29
N ASN A 86 -1.51 -9.18 20.56
CA ASN A 86 -0.39 -9.79 19.86
C ASN A 86 -0.44 -9.53 18.34
N ILE A 87 -0.88 -8.33 17.94
CA ILE A 87 -0.90 -7.91 16.55
C ILE A 87 0.54 -7.86 16.03
N ASN A 88 0.81 -8.56 14.94
CA ASN A 88 2.12 -8.55 14.29
C ASN A 88 2.03 -9.00 12.82
N MET A 89 3.14 -8.85 12.09
CA MET A 89 3.37 -9.40 10.75
C MET A 89 4.69 -10.19 10.77
N PRO A 90 4.65 -11.49 11.08
CA PRO A 90 5.86 -12.31 11.22
C PRO A 90 6.68 -12.43 9.93
N MET A 91 6.02 -12.25 8.79
CA MET A 91 6.66 -12.12 7.48
C MET A 91 6.14 -10.84 6.83
N ASN A 92 7.06 -9.98 6.42
CA ASN A 92 6.76 -8.80 5.62
C ASN A 92 7.94 -8.47 4.71
N PHE A 93 7.63 -7.83 3.60
CA PHE A 93 8.58 -7.32 2.64
C PHE A 93 8.20 -5.89 2.30
N ILE A 94 9.17 -4.99 2.38
CA ILE A 94 8.96 -3.56 2.09
C ILE A 94 10.01 -3.13 1.09
N GLU A 95 9.58 -2.49 0.02
CA GLU A 95 10.42 -1.90 -0.99
C GLU A 95 9.90 -0.54 -1.43
N THR A 96 10.76 0.26 -2.04
CA THR A 96 10.42 1.54 -2.68
C THR A 96 10.97 1.56 -4.09
N THR A 97 10.11 1.86 -5.06
CA THR A 97 10.48 2.08 -6.45
C THR A 97 10.53 3.58 -6.74
N PHE A 98 11.67 4.01 -7.24
CA PHE A 98 11.94 5.34 -7.75
C PHE A 98 11.84 5.28 -9.27
N TYR A 99 10.74 5.73 -9.82
CA TYR A 99 10.52 5.77 -11.26
C TYR A 99 11.34 6.90 -11.89
N ASP A 100 11.67 6.75 -13.14
CA ASP A 100 12.43 7.74 -13.90
C ASP A 100 11.55 8.88 -14.46
N GLU A 101 12.16 9.76 -15.25
CA GLU A 101 11.51 10.92 -15.86
C GLU A 101 10.37 10.54 -16.82
N ASN A 102 10.46 9.38 -17.49
CA ASN A 102 9.38 8.89 -18.38
C ASN A 102 8.12 8.52 -17.60
N ASN A 103 8.27 8.26 -16.31
CA ASN A 103 7.19 7.96 -15.36
C ASN A 103 7.01 9.07 -14.32
N ASN A 104 7.33 10.33 -14.70
CA ASN A 104 7.16 11.55 -13.90
C ASN A 104 7.91 11.52 -12.57
N ASN A 105 9.03 10.81 -12.45
CA ASN A 105 9.82 10.65 -11.24
C ASN A 105 8.99 10.26 -10.01
N GLN A 106 7.93 9.48 -10.20
CA GLN A 106 7.06 9.05 -9.10
C GLN A 106 7.85 8.17 -8.11
N VAL A 107 7.47 8.24 -6.84
CA VAL A 107 8.02 7.37 -5.80
C VAL A 107 6.88 6.60 -5.18
N TRP A 108 7.00 5.26 -5.17
CA TRP A 108 6.02 4.36 -4.60
C TRP A 108 6.70 3.34 -3.69
N SER A 109 6.16 3.16 -2.50
CA SER A 109 6.55 2.05 -1.62
C SER A 109 5.47 0.99 -1.62
N HIS A 110 5.88 -0.27 -1.45
CA HIS A 110 5.00 -1.40 -1.31
C HIS A 110 5.35 -2.18 -0.06
N LEU A 111 4.31 -2.66 0.63
CA LEU A 111 4.39 -3.60 1.74
C LEU A 111 3.58 -4.83 1.38
N TRP A 112 4.21 -5.99 1.41
CA TRP A 112 3.56 -7.29 1.44
C TRP A 112 3.80 -7.94 2.79
N GLY A 113 2.75 -8.39 3.43
CA GLY A 113 2.89 -8.99 4.74
C GLY A 113 1.77 -9.98 5.06
N TRP A 114 1.93 -10.66 6.17
CA TRP A 114 0.96 -11.61 6.71
C TRP A 114 0.58 -11.18 8.11
N TRP A 115 -0.54 -10.49 8.20
CA TRP A 115 -1.07 -9.99 9.46
C TRP A 115 -1.57 -11.12 10.36
N LYS A 116 -1.28 -11.04 11.66
CA LYS A 116 -1.80 -11.92 12.70
C LYS A 116 -2.22 -11.12 13.91
N GLY A 117 -3.29 -11.59 14.57
CA GLY A 117 -3.74 -11.11 15.86
C GLY A 117 -4.40 -12.24 16.65
N THR A 118 -4.47 -12.10 17.96
CA THR A 118 -5.20 -13.00 18.86
C THR A 118 -6.50 -12.30 19.27
N SER A 119 -7.66 -12.86 18.90
CA SER A 119 -8.96 -12.30 19.29
C SER A 119 -9.09 -12.22 20.82
N LYS A 120 -9.37 -11.03 21.34
CA LYS A 120 -9.62 -10.85 22.78
C LYS A 120 -10.90 -11.56 23.25
N ARG A 121 -11.87 -11.73 22.36
CA ARG A 121 -13.14 -12.36 22.64
C ARG A 121 -13.04 -13.87 22.74
N THR A 122 -12.31 -14.52 21.81
CA THR A 122 -12.24 -15.98 21.72
C THR A 122 -10.95 -16.57 22.25
N GLY A 123 -9.87 -15.78 22.34
CA GLY A 123 -8.52 -16.26 22.64
C GLY A 123 -7.83 -16.97 21.45
N GLU A 124 -8.50 -17.09 20.30
CA GLU A 124 -7.95 -17.73 19.11
C GLU A 124 -7.00 -16.79 18.39
N THR A 125 -5.85 -17.32 17.96
CA THR A 125 -4.93 -16.59 17.07
C THR A 125 -5.32 -16.82 15.62
N ASP A 126 -5.46 -15.74 14.88
CA ASP A 126 -5.77 -15.80 13.46
C ASP A 126 -4.67 -16.53 12.66
N THR A 127 -5.08 -17.27 11.63
CA THR A 127 -4.14 -17.69 10.60
C THR A 127 -3.59 -16.44 9.89
N PRO A 128 -2.34 -16.47 9.44
CA PRO A 128 -1.77 -15.31 8.74
C PRO A 128 -2.66 -14.84 7.60
N ASN A 129 -3.06 -13.57 7.63
CA ASN A 129 -3.91 -12.94 6.62
C ASN A 129 -3.01 -12.10 5.68
N PRO A 130 -2.93 -12.44 4.38
CA PRO A 130 -2.16 -11.64 3.44
C PRO A 130 -2.65 -10.21 3.39
N VAL A 131 -1.71 -9.26 3.43
CA VAL A 131 -1.98 -7.85 3.25
C VAL A 131 -1.01 -7.28 2.21
N ASN A 132 -1.54 -6.50 1.29
CA ASN A 132 -0.77 -5.72 0.33
C ASN A 132 -1.10 -4.25 0.51
N VAL A 133 -0.07 -3.41 0.55
CA VAL A 133 -0.24 -1.96 0.66
C VAL A 133 0.66 -1.26 -0.33
N SER A 134 0.10 -0.29 -1.05
CA SER A 134 0.84 0.62 -1.92
C SER A 134 0.77 2.03 -1.36
N PHE A 135 1.90 2.75 -1.37
CA PHE A 135 2.00 4.12 -0.86
C PHE A 135 2.63 5.01 -1.91
N LYS A 136 1.96 6.09 -2.29
CA LYS A 136 2.49 7.13 -3.18
C LYS A 136 3.08 8.27 -2.36
N TRP A 137 4.31 8.66 -2.69
CA TRP A 137 5.04 9.73 -2.03
C TRP A 137 5.12 10.99 -2.87
N VAL A 138 4.96 12.15 -2.22
CA VAL A 138 5.27 13.48 -2.76
C VAL A 138 5.91 14.28 -1.62
N ASP A 139 7.05 14.89 -1.86
CA ASP A 139 7.77 15.76 -0.91
C ASP A 139 7.93 15.15 0.49
N GLY A 140 8.19 13.85 0.56
CA GLY A 140 8.40 13.13 1.83
C GLY A 140 7.13 12.79 2.59
N LYS A 141 5.96 13.03 2.01
CA LYS A 141 4.65 12.66 2.57
C LYS A 141 3.96 11.61 1.70
N ILE A 142 3.22 10.73 2.32
CA ILE A 142 2.31 9.80 1.65
C ILE A 142 1.04 10.58 1.30
N VAL A 143 0.80 10.75 0.00
CA VAL A 143 -0.40 11.46 -0.52
C VAL A 143 -1.50 10.50 -0.97
N SER A 144 -1.16 9.22 -1.15
CA SER A 144 -2.14 8.18 -1.44
C SER A 144 -1.65 6.85 -0.88
N ALA A 145 -2.57 6.05 -0.33
CA ALA A 145 -2.28 4.69 0.06
C ALA A 145 -3.49 3.78 -0.17
N SER A 146 -3.22 2.51 -0.50
CA SER A 146 -4.24 1.49 -0.72
C SER A 146 -3.87 0.20 0.00
N TRP A 147 -4.75 -0.24 0.90
CA TRP A 147 -4.67 -1.51 1.63
C TRP A 147 -5.61 -2.54 1.01
N ILE A 148 -5.11 -3.73 0.77
CA ILE A 148 -5.89 -4.87 0.27
C ILE A 148 -5.62 -6.07 1.18
N PHE A 149 -6.68 -6.59 1.80
CA PHE A 149 -6.63 -7.77 2.67
C PHE A 149 -8.02 -8.42 2.78
N ASP A 150 -8.11 -9.63 3.28
CA ASP A 150 -9.41 -10.26 3.59
C ASP A 150 -9.97 -9.72 4.91
N PRO A 151 -11.07 -8.96 4.90
CA PRO A 151 -11.67 -8.37 6.09
C PRO A 151 -12.59 -9.33 6.86
N THR A 152 -12.79 -10.57 6.39
CA THR A 152 -13.86 -11.47 6.89
C THR A 152 -13.78 -11.67 8.40
N ARG A 153 -12.60 -11.95 8.95
CA ARG A 153 -12.42 -12.18 10.39
C ARG A 153 -12.57 -10.91 11.20
N LEU A 154 -11.98 -9.81 10.73
CA LEU A 154 -12.12 -8.51 11.38
C LEU A 154 -13.60 -8.09 11.46
N ASN A 155 -14.35 -8.21 10.38
CA ASN A 155 -15.79 -7.90 10.33
C ASN A 155 -16.58 -8.76 11.31
N LYS A 156 -16.22 -10.03 11.47
CA LYS A 156 -16.85 -10.92 12.47
C LYS A 156 -16.61 -10.45 13.91
N GLU A 157 -15.38 -10.02 14.24
CA GLU A 157 -15.06 -9.47 15.57
C GLU A 157 -15.76 -8.13 15.81
N ILE A 158 -15.81 -7.24 14.81
CA ILE A 158 -16.53 -5.97 14.89
C ILE A 158 -18.02 -6.23 15.16
N ALA A 159 -18.66 -7.10 14.39
CA ALA A 159 -20.09 -7.43 14.57
C ALA A 159 -20.37 -8.06 15.93
N ALA A 160 -19.44 -8.85 16.48
CA ALA A 160 -19.59 -9.44 17.80
C ALA A 160 -19.42 -8.42 18.95
N SER A 161 -18.63 -7.38 18.76
CA SER A 161 -18.38 -6.32 19.75
C SER A 161 -19.52 -5.31 19.89
N GLN A 162 -20.48 -5.34 18.97
CA GLN A 162 -21.65 -4.44 18.96
C GLN A 162 -22.90 -5.05 19.64
N LYS A 163 -22.80 -6.30 20.10
CA LYS A 163 -23.85 -7.02 20.83
C LYS A 163 -23.65 -6.95 22.34
#